data_6028cad0aa8b7971605856a3e6d99047
#
_entry.id   6028cad0aa8b7971605856a3e6d99047
#
_cell.length_a   1.000
_cell.length_b   1.000
_cell.length_c   1.000
_cell.angle_alpha   90.00
_cell.angle_beta   90.00
_cell.angle_gamma   90.00
#
_symmetry.space_group_name_H-M   'P 1'
#
loop_
_entity.id
_entity.type
_entity.pdbx_description
1 polymer ?
#
loop_
_entity_poly.entity_id
_entity_poly.type
_entity_poly.pdbx_seq_one_letter_code
_entity_poly.pdbx_strand_id
1 'polypeptide(L)'
;MNFETIIGLECHVELKTDSKMFSPSPAHFGAEPNTNTNVIDWGYPGVLPVVNKRALEFGMRAALALNCTISQDTKFDRKNYFYPDNPKAYQISQFDYPIGHDGWIDIEVEGQTKRIRIERVHLEEDAGKNTHGTDGFSYVDLNRQGTPLIEIVSEADMRSPEEAYAYLEALRQIIMFTGVSDVKMEEGSMRCDANISIRPYGQEKFGTKTELKNLNSFNNVRKGLAFEEVRQANVLRNGGEILQETRRFDDATGQTILMRVKEGSSDYRYFPEPDLPNFHISNEWIEEVRASIPEMPSKRRERYVSEFGLPEYDAMVLTLTKEMSDFFDATVAAGADPKQASNWLMGDISAHMNSKKLELKDLRLTPESLAEMIQLIADGTISSKLAKKVFLLLAEEGGTAKGVVEKHGMVQLSDPAQLLPIIQDVLANNAQSIEDFKNGKDRAVGFLVGQIMKQTKGKANPGVVNQLLQQELAKY
;
A
#
# COMPACT_ATOMS: atom_id res chain seq x y z
N MET A 1 -9.51 2.67 39.47
CA MET A 1 -9.86 3.82 38.62
C MET A 1 -9.65 3.38 37.18
N ASN A 2 -10.67 3.51 36.34
CA ASN A 2 -10.61 3.15 34.93
C ASN A 2 -10.30 4.41 34.13
N PHE A 3 -9.41 4.28 33.14
CA PHE A 3 -8.97 5.39 32.30
C PHE A 3 -9.40 5.20 30.86
N GLU A 4 -9.67 6.30 30.20
CA GLU A 4 -9.85 6.41 28.75
C GLU A 4 -8.54 6.88 28.12
N THR A 5 -8.09 6.18 27.08
CA THR A 5 -6.90 6.54 26.29
C THR A 5 -7.28 7.55 25.22
N ILE A 6 -6.42 8.56 25.04
CA ILE A 6 -6.55 9.60 24.04
C ILE A 6 -5.29 9.61 23.19
N ILE A 7 -5.43 9.40 21.88
CA ILE A 7 -4.30 9.30 20.94
C ILE A 7 -4.51 10.24 19.77
N GLY A 8 -3.45 10.96 19.42
CA GLY A 8 -3.30 11.71 18.17
C GLY A 8 -2.01 11.30 17.47
N LEU A 9 -1.98 11.34 16.16
CA LEU A 9 -0.85 10.96 15.33
C LEU A 9 -0.43 12.11 14.42
N GLU A 10 0.88 12.26 14.26
CA GLU A 10 1.54 13.19 13.34
C GLU A 10 2.35 12.38 12.35
N CYS A 11 1.96 12.40 11.08
CA CYS A 11 2.61 11.63 10.03
C CYS A 11 3.29 12.54 9.03
N HIS A 12 4.56 12.29 8.75
CA HIS A 12 5.33 12.94 7.70
C HIS A 12 5.40 12.01 6.49
N VAL A 13 5.10 12.55 5.32
CA VAL A 13 5.11 11.82 4.05
C VAL A 13 5.93 12.59 3.03
N GLU A 14 7.01 11.98 2.53
CA GLU A 14 7.79 12.53 1.43
C GLU A 14 7.01 12.41 0.12
N LEU A 15 6.92 13.52 -0.62
CA LEU A 15 6.30 13.57 -1.93
C LEU A 15 7.31 13.15 -3.00
N LYS A 16 6.91 12.28 -3.92
CA LYS A 16 7.80 11.77 -4.97
C LYS A 16 7.83 12.67 -6.20
N THR A 17 8.42 13.84 -6.02
CA THR A 17 8.73 14.78 -7.09
C THR A 17 10.14 14.52 -7.64
N ASP A 18 10.41 15.00 -8.85
CA ASP A 18 11.75 14.87 -9.46
C ASP A 18 12.77 15.78 -8.78
N SER A 19 12.34 16.97 -8.40
CA SER A 19 13.17 17.98 -7.72
C SER A 19 12.64 18.31 -6.34
N LYS A 20 13.48 18.99 -5.54
CA LYS A 20 13.17 19.40 -4.17
C LYS A 20 12.10 20.47 -4.10
N MET A 21 11.62 20.75 -2.88
CA MET A 21 10.50 21.67 -2.63
C MET A 21 10.81 23.10 -3.08
N PHE A 22 12.04 23.56 -2.85
CA PHE A 22 12.46 24.95 -3.10
C PHE A 22 13.74 25.07 -3.90
N SER A 23 14.29 23.98 -4.40
CA SER A 23 15.54 23.93 -5.14
C SER A 23 15.46 22.93 -6.30
N PRO A 24 16.30 23.10 -7.35
CA PRO A 24 16.30 22.20 -8.50
C PRO A 24 17.05 20.89 -8.28
N SER A 25 17.64 20.65 -7.11
CA SER A 25 18.34 19.39 -6.82
C SER A 25 17.42 18.20 -6.94
N PRO A 26 17.92 17.03 -7.40
CA PRO A 26 17.15 15.79 -7.43
C PRO A 26 16.64 15.39 -6.04
N ALA A 27 15.41 14.83 -5.99
CA ALA A 27 14.75 14.41 -4.77
C ALA A 27 14.54 12.89 -4.69
N HIS A 28 15.41 12.09 -5.32
CA HIS A 28 15.32 10.63 -5.25
C HIS A 28 16.17 10.04 -4.13
N PHE A 29 15.73 8.91 -3.61
CA PHE A 29 16.40 8.15 -2.55
C PHE A 29 17.56 7.31 -3.10
N GLY A 30 18.60 7.11 -2.26
CA GLY A 30 19.64 6.10 -2.51
C GLY A 30 20.87 6.59 -3.26
N ALA A 31 21.02 7.90 -3.51
CA ALA A 31 22.26 8.45 -4.06
C ALA A 31 23.39 8.49 -3.03
N GLU A 32 24.64 8.57 -3.52
CA GLU A 32 25.81 8.78 -2.66
C GLU A 32 25.64 10.03 -1.80
N PRO A 33 26.10 10.02 -0.53
CA PRO A 33 25.92 11.13 0.38
C PRO A 33 26.35 12.48 -0.20
N ASN A 34 25.55 13.50 0.00
CA ASN A 34 25.80 14.88 -0.40
C ASN A 34 26.02 15.11 -1.92
N THR A 35 25.49 14.24 -2.77
CA THR A 35 25.56 14.38 -4.23
C THR A 35 24.32 15.03 -4.84
N ASN A 36 23.15 14.92 -4.18
CA ASN A 36 21.89 15.54 -4.59
C ASN A 36 21.64 16.85 -3.83
N THR A 37 22.58 17.75 -3.88
CA THR A 37 22.56 19.02 -3.14
C THR A 37 23.10 20.17 -3.97
N ASN A 38 22.70 21.39 -3.62
CA ASN A 38 23.22 22.62 -4.20
C ASN A 38 23.27 23.74 -3.13
N VAL A 39 23.73 24.92 -3.51
CA VAL A 39 23.91 26.05 -2.58
C VAL A 39 22.61 26.49 -1.88
N ILE A 40 21.45 26.26 -2.49
CA ILE A 40 20.14 26.56 -1.87
C ILE A 40 19.89 25.58 -0.73
N ASP A 41 20.14 24.31 -0.93
CA ASP A 41 19.98 23.28 0.11
C ASP A 41 20.95 23.50 1.27
N TRP A 42 22.13 24.01 1.01
CA TRP A 42 23.15 24.31 2.03
C TRP A 42 22.87 25.60 2.78
N GLY A 43 21.94 26.44 2.30
CA GLY A 43 21.58 27.68 2.95
C GLY A 43 22.66 28.76 2.85
N TYR A 44 23.36 28.84 1.72
CA TYR A 44 24.37 29.88 1.51
C TYR A 44 23.74 31.28 1.52
N PRO A 45 24.48 32.30 1.98
CA PRO A 45 23.97 33.66 1.96
C PRO A 45 23.54 34.10 0.56
N GLY A 46 22.35 34.69 0.47
CA GLY A 46 21.82 35.22 -0.79
C GLY A 46 21.06 34.21 -1.67
N VAL A 47 20.93 32.95 -1.26
CA VAL A 47 20.11 31.98 -1.98
C VAL A 47 18.62 32.30 -1.82
N LEU A 48 17.84 32.05 -2.88
CA LEU A 48 16.40 32.28 -2.90
C LEU A 48 15.65 30.96 -3.21
N PRO A 49 14.61 30.62 -2.43
CA PRO A 49 13.75 29.49 -2.70
C PRO A 49 12.84 29.76 -3.89
N VAL A 50 12.51 28.69 -4.64
CA VAL A 50 11.49 28.71 -5.69
C VAL A 50 10.54 27.53 -5.48
N VAL A 51 9.24 27.79 -5.36
CA VAL A 51 8.25 26.78 -5.04
C VAL A 51 8.10 25.77 -6.18
N ASN A 52 8.16 24.48 -5.85
CA ASN A 52 7.89 23.38 -6.76
C ASN A 52 6.38 23.25 -6.99
N LYS A 53 5.90 23.56 -8.20
CA LYS A 53 4.48 23.48 -8.55
C LYS A 53 3.93 22.05 -8.41
N ARG A 54 4.72 21.04 -8.79
CA ARG A 54 4.29 19.64 -8.67
C ARG A 54 4.12 19.22 -7.21
N ALA A 55 4.96 19.71 -6.31
CA ALA A 55 4.83 19.47 -4.88
C ALA A 55 3.55 20.11 -4.31
N LEU A 56 3.17 21.31 -4.77
CA LEU A 56 1.88 21.91 -4.43
C LEU A 56 0.70 21.06 -4.91
N GLU A 57 0.73 20.59 -6.15
CA GLU A 57 -0.30 19.72 -6.70
C GLU A 57 -0.42 18.43 -5.91
N PHE A 58 0.69 17.82 -5.54
CA PHE A 58 0.71 16.59 -4.74
C PHE A 58 0.19 16.82 -3.33
N GLY A 59 0.55 17.94 -2.69
CA GLY A 59 0.01 18.32 -1.39
C GLY A 59 -1.50 18.53 -1.43
N MET A 60 -2.02 19.22 -2.44
CA MET A 60 -3.46 19.38 -2.66
C MET A 60 -4.16 18.05 -2.92
N ARG A 61 -3.57 17.19 -3.75
CA ARG A 61 -4.13 15.87 -4.07
C ARG A 61 -4.24 15.01 -2.81
N ALA A 62 -3.21 14.97 -1.99
CA ALA A 62 -3.23 14.27 -0.71
C ALA A 62 -4.30 14.85 0.24
N ALA A 63 -4.35 16.18 0.39
CA ALA A 63 -5.33 16.85 1.24
C ALA A 63 -6.77 16.56 0.78
N LEU A 64 -7.05 16.64 -0.52
CA LEU A 64 -8.36 16.34 -1.09
C LEU A 64 -8.77 14.87 -0.90
N ALA A 65 -7.82 13.93 -1.07
CA ALA A 65 -8.06 12.52 -0.82
C ALA A 65 -8.36 12.21 0.64
N LEU A 66 -7.86 13.04 1.55
CA LEU A 66 -8.14 12.99 2.99
C LEU A 66 -9.36 13.84 3.40
N ASN A 67 -10.18 14.23 2.45
CA ASN A 67 -11.40 15.03 2.65
C ASN A 67 -11.15 16.40 3.29
N CYS A 68 -9.97 16.96 3.14
CA CYS A 68 -9.66 18.31 3.62
C CYS A 68 -10.29 19.37 2.72
N THR A 69 -10.55 20.53 3.33
CA THR A 69 -10.79 21.78 2.63
C THR A 69 -9.44 22.40 2.27
N ILE A 70 -9.27 22.87 1.04
CA ILE A 70 -8.05 23.55 0.61
C ILE A 70 -8.09 25.01 1.05
N SER A 71 -6.98 25.47 1.67
CA SER A 71 -6.78 26.89 1.95
C SER A 71 -6.43 27.61 0.66
N GLN A 72 -7.39 28.36 0.11
CA GLN A 72 -7.18 29.07 -1.17
C GLN A 72 -6.13 30.17 -1.06
N ASP A 73 -6.14 30.91 0.02
CA ASP A 73 -5.08 31.87 0.35
C ASP A 73 -4.09 31.20 1.28
N THR A 74 -2.90 30.97 0.78
CA THR A 74 -1.87 30.20 1.48
C THR A 74 -0.50 30.89 1.40
N LYS A 75 0.38 30.51 2.29
CA LYS A 75 1.73 31.05 2.41
C LYS A 75 2.66 30.04 3.02
N PHE A 76 3.95 30.33 2.93
CA PHE A 76 4.99 29.62 3.67
C PHE A 76 5.52 30.46 4.82
N ASP A 77 5.94 29.78 5.88
CA ASP A 77 6.50 30.35 7.09
C ASP A 77 7.88 29.76 7.37
N ARG A 78 8.70 30.48 8.11
CA ARG A 78 9.96 29.98 8.65
C ARG A 78 9.75 29.41 10.04
N LYS A 79 10.11 28.14 10.21
CA LYS A 79 10.19 27.45 11.50
C LYS A 79 11.66 27.43 11.94
N ASN A 80 12.00 28.23 12.92
CA ASN A 80 13.40 28.46 13.30
C ASN A 80 13.86 27.47 14.37
N TYR A 81 14.92 26.73 14.07
CA TYR A 81 15.61 25.87 15.04
C TYR A 81 17.01 25.51 14.53
N PHE A 82 17.94 25.27 15.48
CA PHE A 82 19.29 24.84 15.16
C PHE A 82 19.44 23.34 15.30
N TYR A 83 19.90 22.70 14.24
CA TYR A 83 20.32 21.31 14.25
C TYR A 83 21.30 21.04 13.10
N PRO A 84 22.26 20.08 13.24
CA PRO A 84 23.26 19.83 12.19
C PRO A 84 22.70 19.51 10.80
N ASP A 85 21.54 18.88 10.73
CA ASP A 85 20.85 18.52 9.49
C ASP A 85 19.92 19.63 8.94
N ASN A 86 19.89 20.76 9.60
CA ASN A 86 19.13 21.96 9.18
C ASN A 86 20.06 23.13 8.93
N PRO A 87 20.78 23.17 7.78
CA PRO A 87 21.89 24.11 7.56
C PRO A 87 21.47 25.58 7.47
N LYS A 88 20.23 25.85 7.10
CA LYS A 88 19.68 27.22 7.08
C LYS A 88 19.35 27.75 8.48
N ALA A 89 19.32 26.89 9.50
CA ALA A 89 18.81 27.18 10.83
C ALA A 89 17.31 27.50 10.87
N TYR A 90 16.61 27.30 9.77
CA TYR A 90 15.14 27.30 9.68
C TYR A 90 14.68 26.29 8.63
N GLN A 91 13.46 25.84 8.80
CA GLN A 91 12.74 25.01 7.85
C GLN A 91 11.59 25.83 7.28
N ILE A 92 11.42 25.84 5.95
CA ILE A 92 10.25 26.45 5.33
C ILE A 92 9.09 25.48 5.47
N SER A 93 8.01 25.93 6.09
CA SER A 93 6.84 25.15 6.46
C SER A 93 5.57 26.02 6.30
N GLN A 94 4.44 25.57 6.83
CA GLN A 94 3.20 26.33 6.90
C GLN A 94 2.69 26.30 8.34
N PHE A 95 2.39 27.45 8.91
CA PHE A 95 1.94 27.54 10.30
C PHE A 95 0.42 27.74 10.41
N ASP A 96 -0.09 28.89 9.99
CA ASP A 96 -1.49 29.27 10.16
C ASP A 96 -2.35 29.11 8.89
N TYR A 97 -1.75 28.89 7.73
CA TYR A 97 -2.44 28.64 6.47
C TYR A 97 -1.97 27.34 5.80
N PRO A 98 -2.25 26.17 6.42
CA PRO A 98 -1.88 24.90 5.84
C PRO A 98 -2.60 24.67 4.52
N ILE A 99 -2.01 23.88 3.62
CA ILE A 99 -2.62 23.60 2.31
C ILE A 99 -4.01 22.95 2.44
N GLY A 100 -4.23 22.14 3.47
CA GLY A 100 -5.50 21.50 3.77
C GLY A 100 -5.82 21.50 5.26
N HIS A 101 -7.10 21.53 5.59
CA HIS A 101 -7.59 21.51 6.97
C HIS A 101 -8.98 20.85 7.06
N ASP A 102 -9.37 20.48 8.27
CA ASP A 102 -10.68 19.89 8.58
C ASP A 102 -11.06 18.69 7.71
N GLY A 103 -10.08 17.78 7.54
CA GLY A 103 -10.28 16.53 6.86
C GLY A 103 -10.73 15.40 7.77
N TRP A 104 -10.84 14.22 7.22
CA TRP A 104 -11.20 13.01 7.95
C TRP A 104 -10.93 11.74 7.14
N ILE A 105 -10.75 10.65 7.83
CA ILE A 105 -10.79 9.31 7.25
C ILE A 105 -11.61 8.38 8.15
N ASP A 106 -12.25 7.40 7.54
CA ASP A 106 -12.97 6.35 8.26
C ASP A 106 -12.07 5.13 8.42
N ILE A 107 -12.03 4.59 9.64
CA ILE A 107 -11.29 3.37 9.98
C ILE A 107 -12.26 2.29 10.40
N GLU A 108 -11.86 1.02 10.26
CA GLU A 108 -12.61 -0.12 10.74
C GLU A 108 -11.81 -0.87 11.81
N VAL A 109 -12.39 -1.04 12.98
CA VAL A 109 -11.84 -1.82 14.09
C VAL A 109 -12.95 -2.68 14.67
N GLU A 110 -12.70 -3.99 14.79
CA GLU A 110 -13.65 -4.97 15.32
C GLU A 110 -15.04 -4.92 14.66
N GLY A 111 -15.07 -4.68 13.34
CA GLY A 111 -16.30 -4.60 12.56
C GLY A 111 -17.10 -3.30 12.74
N GLN A 112 -16.55 -2.31 13.43
CA GLN A 112 -17.13 -0.99 13.58
C GLN A 112 -16.37 0.06 12.81
N THR A 113 -17.08 0.91 12.09
CA THR A 113 -16.52 2.06 11.39
C THR A 113 -16.49 3.27 12.31
N LYS A 114 -15.34 3.94 12.38
CA LYS A 114 -15.14 5.17 13.15
C LYS A 114 -14.46 6.23 12.31
N ARG A 115 -14.97 7.46 12.38
CA ARG A 115 -14.37 8.62 11.74
C ARG A 115 -13.30 9.23 12.62
N ILE A 116 -12.10 9.38 12.06
CA ILE A 116 -10.99 10.08 12.66
C ILE A 116 -10.79 11.38 11.90
N ARG A 117 -10.91 12.51 12.58
CA ARG A 117 -10.74 13.83 11.98
C ARG A 117 -9.27 14.14 11.78
N ILE A 118 -8.97 14.85 10.71
CA ILE A 118 -7.65 15.35 10.40
C ILE A 118 -7.69 16.87 10.59
N GLU A 119 -6.85 17.36 11.50
CA GLU A 119 -6.75 18.80 11.80
C GLU A 119 -6.24 19.55 10.57
N ARG A 120 -5.09 19.08 10.03
CA ARG A 120 -4.43 19.75 8.92
C ARG A 120 -3.51 18.84 8.13
N VAL A 121 -3.26 19.26 6.91
CA VAL A 121 -2.17 18.81 6.05
C VAL A 121 -1.39 20.06 5.67
N HIS A 122 -0.09 20.12 5.99
CA HIS A 122 0.73 21.25 5.58
C HIS A 122 1.95 20.80 4.79
N LEU A 123 2.42 21.72 3.91
CA LEU A 123 3.60 21.54 3.09
C LEU A 123 4.83 22.06 3.82
N GLU A 124 5.92 21.34 3.71
CA GLU A 124 7.22 21.72 4.23
C GLU A 124 8.36 21.07 3.45
N GLU A 125 9.58 21.43 3.76
CA GLU A 125 10.77 20.75 3.28
C GLU A 125 11.33 19.82 4.35
N ASP A 126 11.89 18.67 3.95
CA ASP A 126 12.56 17.78 4.88
C ASP A 126 13.93 18.32 5.31
N ALA A 127 14.41 17.88 6.45
CA ALA A 127 15.76 18.09 6.92
C ALA A 127 16.73 17.04 6.34
N GLY A 128 18.02 17.28 6.45
CA GLY A 128 19.04 16.31 6.13
C GLY A 128 19.00 15.09 7.04
N LYS A 129 19.89 14.14 6.81
CA LYS A 129 20.08 12.97 7.65
C LYS A 129 21.31 13.14 8.51
N ASN A 130 21.14 13.03 9.84
CA ASN A 130 22.22 13.08 10.79
C ASN A 130 22.46 11.69 11.38
N THR A 131 23.67 11.16 11.23
CA THR A 131 24.07 9.86 11.75
C THR A 131 25.16 10.05 12.79
N HIS A 132 24.94 9.58 14.01
CA HIS A 132 25.93 9.59 15.06
C HIS A 132 26.89 8.40 14.92
N GLY A 133 28.18 8.68 14.71
CA GLY A 133 29.21 7.66 14.64
C GLY A 133 29.65 7.15 16.02
N THR A 134 30.22 5.98 16.04
CA THR A 134 30.84 5.40 17.25
C THR A 134 32.19 6.07 17.60
N ASP A 135 32.72 6.87 16.70
CA ASP A 135 33.97 7.61 16.79
C ASP A 135 33.83 9.00 17.45
N GLY A 136 32.61 9.35 17.89
CA GLY A 136 32.31 10.63 18.51
C GLY A 136 31.98 11.76 17.52
N PHE A 137 31.90 11.45 16.23
CA PHE A 137 31.51 12.41 15.18
C PHE A 137 30.06 12.20 14.75
N SER A 138 29.44 13.25 14.24
CA SER A 138 28.17 13.21 13.56
C SER A 138 28.39 13.39 12.05
N TYR A 139 27.78 12.53 11.26
CA TYR A 139 27.88 12.55 9.81
C TYR A 139 26.57 13.09 9.23
N VAL A 140 26.65 14.20 8.50
CA VAL A 140 25.49 14.88 7.95
C VAL A 140 25.43 14.62 6.44
N ASP A 141 24.34 13.99 6.01
CA ASP A 141 24.00 13.81 4.62
C ASP A 141 22.83 14.72 4.26
N LEU A 142 23.08 15.69 3.38
CA LEU A 142 22.10 16.69 2.97
C LEU A 142 21.31 16.30 1.70
N ASN A 143 21.42 15.06 1.22
CA ASN A 143 20.63 14.60 0.07
C ASN A 143 19.12 14.72 0.30
N ARG A 144 18.66 14.45 1.51
CA ARG A 144 17.24 14.59 1.89
C ARG A 144 16.83 16.04 2.16
N GLN A 145 17.77 16.93 2.50
CA GLN A 145 17.49 18.32 2.78
C GLN A 145 16.73 18.99 1.62
N GLY A 146 15.56 19.53 1.90
CA GLY A 146 14.71 20.18 0.92
C GLY A 146 13.77 19.24 0.15
N THR A 147 13.77 17.94 0.40
CA THR A 147 12.78 17.01 -0.18
C THR A 147 11.37 17.47 0.18
N PRO A 148 10.43 17.53 -0.78
CA PRO A 148 9.06 17.93 -0.49
C PRO A 148 8.41 17.00 0.52
N LEU A 149 7.80 17.56 1.54
CA LEU A 149 7.23 16.85 2.67
C LEU A 149 5.84 17.39 2.97
N ILE A 150 4.90 16.51 3.29
CA ILE A 150 3.64 16.89 3.95
C ILE A 150 3.62 16.32 5.35
N GLU A 151 3.08 17.09 6.28
CA GLU A 151 2.75 16.65 7.62
C GLU A 151 1.23 16.56 7.75
N ILE A 152 0.75 15.39 8.18
CA ILE A 152 -0.67 15.09 8.37
C ILE A 152 -0.89 14.92 9.85
N VAL A 153 -1.66 15.84 10.45
CA VAL A 153 -1.93 15.87 11.88
C VAL A 153 -3.37 15.46 12.12
N SER A 154 -3.57 14.37 12.86
CA SER A 154 -4.92 13.96 13.27
C SER A 154 -5.39 14.76 14.48
N GLU A 155 -6.72 14.86 14.63
CA GLU A 155 -7.31 15.19 15.92
C GLU A 155 -7.10 14.04 16.91
N ALA A 156 -7.27 14.30 18.19
CA ALA A 156 -7.12 13.32 19.27
C ALA A 156 -8.37 12.45 19.41
N ASP A 157 -8.80 11.83 18.32
CA ASP A 157 -10.05 11.04 18.24
C ASP A 157 -9.84 9.54 18.50
N MET A 158 -8.60 9.05 18.39
CA MET A 158 -8.30 7.63 18.59
C MET A 158 -8.29 7.28 20.08
N ARG A 159 -8.80 6.09 20.41
CA ARG A 159 -9.03 5.64 21.78
C ARG A 159 -8.35 4.33 22.14
N SER A 160 -7.63 3.73 21.19
CA SER A 160 -6.88 2.50 21.44
C SER A 160 -5.66 2.41 20.50
N PRO A 161 -4.64 1.61 20.86
CA PRO A 161 -3.53 1.27 19.97
C PRO A 161 -3.97 0.64 18.65
N GLU A 162 -5.03 -0.17 18.67
CA GLU A 162 -5.63 -0.80 17.49
C GLU A 162 -6.24 0.23 16.54
N GLU A 163 -6.92 1.25 17.07
CA GLU A 163 -7.43 2.36 16.26
C GLU A 163 -6.29 3.16 15.62
N ALA A 164 -5.19 3.37 16.32
CA ALA A 164 -4.00 4.03 15.76
C ALA A 164 -3.38 3.22 14.63
N TYR A 165 -3.27 1.91 14.79
CA TYR A 165 -2.81 1.01 13.73
C TYR A 165 -3.73 1.05 12.50
N ALA A 166 -5.04 0.94 12.72
CA ALA A 166 -6.03 1.01 11.63
C ALA A 166 -6.01 2.36 10.90
N TYR A 167 -5.81 3.46 11.63
CA TYR A 167 -5.65 4.79 11.04
C TYR A 167 -4.42 4.86 10.13
N LEU A 168 -3.28 4.37 10.58
CA LEU A 168 -2.05 4.37 9.80
C LEU A 168 -2.15 3.52 8.53
N GLU A 169 -2.77 2.35 8.63
CA GLU A 169 -3.05 1.48 7.49
C GLU A 169 -3.95 2.19 6.46
N ALA A 170 -5.04 2.79 6.90
CA ALA A 170 -5.97 3.54 6.05
C ALA A 170 -5.28 4.76 5.41
N LEU A 171 -4.54 5.54 6.19
CA LEU A 171 -3.81 6.71 5.71
C LEU A 171 -2.79 6.32 4.64
N ARG A 172 -1.96 5.32 4.92
CA ARG A 172 -0.96 4.82 3.98
C ARG A 172 -1.60 4.38 2.66
N GLN A 173 -2.69 3.63 2.73
CA GLN A 173 -3.38 3.12 1.57
C GLN A 173 -3.98 4.27 0.72
N ILE A 174 -4.61 5.26 1.36
CA ILE A 174 -5.17 6.43 0.66
C ILE A 174 -4.06 7.20 -0.05
N ILE A 175 -2.97 7.52 0.65
CA ILE A 175 -1.86 8.27 0.06
C ILE A 175 -1.20 7.47 -1.09
N MET A 176 -1.00 6.18 -0.91
CA MET A 176 -0.46 5.30 -1.97
C MET A 176 -1.31 5.35 -3.24
N PHE A 177 -2.63 5.29 -3.11
CA PHE A 177 -3.55 5.34 -4.26
C PHE A 177 -3.58 6.69 -4.96
N THR A 178 -3.26 7.77 -4.28
CA THR A 178 -3.10 9.09 -4.93
C THR A 178 -1.87 9.16 -5.84
N GLY A 179 -0.89 8.28 -5.63
CA GLY A 179 0.36 8.27 -6.38
C GLY A 179 1.37 9.36 -5.97
N VAL A 180 1.13 10.11 -4.91
CA VAL A 180 2.00 11.24 -4.50
C VAL A 180 3.22 10.81 -3.70
N SER A 181 3.25 9.60 -3.16
CA SER A 181 4.34 9.07 -2.35
C SER A 181 4.40 7.55 -2.41
N ASP A 182 5.58 7.00 -2.16
CA ASP A 182 5.79 5.55 -2.01
C ASP A 182 5.41 5.04 -0.61
N VAL A 183 5.27 5.94 0.37
CA VAL A 183 4.84 5.68 1.76
C VAL A 183 5.52 4.47 2.42
N LYS A 184 6.84 4.44 2.37
CA LYS A 184 7.69 3.37 2.92
C LYS A 184 8.38 3.85 4.21
N MET A 185 8.05 3.25 5.34
CA MET A 185 8.69 3.58 6.61
C MET A 185 10.17 3.15 6.64
N GLU A 186 10.51 2.04 6.01
CA GLU A 186 11.89 1.51 5.94
C GLU A 186 12.85 2.41 5.15
N GLU A 187 12.34 3.20 4.21
CA GLU A 187 13.12 4.17 3.43
C GLU A 187 12.98 5.60 3.99
N GLY A 188 12.14 5.79 5.02
CA GLY A 188 11.88 7.11 5.62
C GLY A 188 10.94 8.00 4.83
N SER A 189 10.30 7.51 3.75
CA SER A 189 9.30 8.27 3.00
C SER A 189 7.95 8.39 3.72
N MET A 190 7.76 7.65 4.79
CA MET A 190 6.68 7.83 5.76
C MET A 190 7.24 7.68 7.16
N ARG A 191 6.93 8.62 8.05
CA ARG A 191 7.34 8.63 9.45
C ARG A 191 6.13 9.00 10.31
N CYS A 192 6.07 8.50 11.53
CA CYS A 192 4.98 8.77 12.45
C CYS A 192 5.50 9.04 13.85
N ASP A 193 5.00 10.09 14.45
CA ASP A 193 5.10 10.36 15.88
C ASP A 193 3.71 10.23 16.51
N ALA A 194 3.63 9.70 17.71
CA ALA A 194 2.37 9.51 18.42
C ALA A 194 2.31 10.36 19.68
N ASN A 195 1.16 10.93 19.95
CA ASN A 195 0.83 11.60 21.20
C ASN A 195 -0.21 10.79 21.94
N ILE A 196 0.05 10.49 23.21
CA ILE A 196 -0.86 9.71 24.04
C ILE A 196 -1.03 10.36 25.41
N SER A 197 -2.27 10.40 25.89
CA SER A 197 -2.64 10.71 27.25
C SER A 197 -3.73 9.79 27.73
N ILE A 198 -3.96 9.74 29.04
CA ILE A 198 -5.09 9.06 29.65
C ILE A 198 -5.82 10.00 30.56
N ARG A 199 -7.14 9.77 30.68
CA ARG A 199 -8.01 10.50 31.62
C ARG A 199 -9.01 9.56 32.29
N PRO A 200 -9.48 9.86 33.49
CA PRO A 200 -10.60 9.14 34.07
C PRO A 200 -11.84 9.19 33.15
N TYR A 201 -12.59 8.11 33.07
CA TYR A 201 -13.86 8.12 32.32
C TYR A 201 -14.79 9.21 32.83
N GLY A 202 -15.41 9.94 31.92
CA GLY A 202 -16.29 11.05 32.19
C GLY A 202 -15.62 12.40 32.41
N GLN A 203 -14.30 12.47 32.42
CA GLN A 203 -13.57 13.73 32.46
C GLN A 203 -13.50 14.32 31.05
N GLU A 204 -13.91 15.58 30.86
CA GLU A 204 -13.82 16.27 29.57
C GLU A 204 -12.39 16.69 29.20
N LYS A 205 -11.66 17.20 30.20
CA LYS A 205 -10.29 17.68 30.00
C LYS A 205 -9.32 16.52 29.73
N PHE A 206 -8.49 16.66 28.69
CA PHE A 206 -7.43 15.71 28.41
C PHE A 206 -6.38 15.67 29.54
N GLY A 207 -5.76 14.53 29.71
CA GLY A 207 -4.58 14.38 30.56
C GLY A 207 -3.34 14.99 29.94
N THR A 208 -2.22 14.88 30.66
CA THR A 208 -0.91 15.32 30.17
C THR A 208 -0.41 14.35 29.10
N LYS A 209 -0.09 14.86 27.92
CA LYS A 209 0.35 14.05 26.79
C LYS A 209 1.83 13.69 26.86
N THR A 210 2.15 12.48 26.45
CA THR A 210 3.49 11.99 26.16
C THR A 210 3.65 11.84 24.66
N GLU A 211 4.75 12.33 24.11
CA GLU A 211 5.13 12.16 22.70
C GLU A 211 6.02 10.93 22.55
N LEU A 212 5.65 10.03 21.64
CA LEU A 212 6.43 8.83 21.31
C LEU A 212 7.15 9.02 19.98
N LYS A 213 8.45 8.75 19.99
CA LYS A 213 9.34 8.80 18.81
C LYS A 213 10.00 7.45 18.55
N ASN A 214 10.74 7.35 17.46
CA ASN A 214 11.44 6.12 17.05
C ASN A 214 10.47 4.96 16.78
N LEU A 215 9.37 5.26 16.12
CA LEU A 215 8.33 4.31 15.73
C LEU A 215 8.56 3.89 14.27
N ASN A 216 9.30 2.79 14.06
CA ASN A 216 9.82 2.39 12.75
C ASN A 216 8.88 1.48 11.96
N SER A 217 7.73 1.11 12.54
CA SER A 217 6.67 0.33 11.89
C SER A 217 5.33 0.64 12.54
N PHE A 218 4.24 0.34 11.84
CA PHE A 218 2.90 0.49 12.41
C PHE A 218 2.68 -0.41 13.63
N ASN A 219 3.30 -1.59 13.59
CA ASN A 219 3.26 -2.49 14.75
C ASN A 219 3.99 -1.90 15.96
N ASN A 220 5.11 -1.21 15.76
CA ASN A 220 5.82 -0.52 16.82
C ASN A 220 5.02 0.67 17.37
N VAL A 221 4.26 1.37 16.55
CA VAL A 221 3.30 2.39 17.01
C VAL A 221 2.29 1.76 17.97
N ARG A 222 1.67 0.66 17.56
CA ARG A 222 0.69 -0.07 18.39
C ARG A 222 1.31 -0.55 19.70
N LYS A 223 2.48 -1.19 19.65
CA LYS A 223 3.18 -1.69 20.85
C LYS A 223 3.59 -0.57 21.79
N GLY A 224 4.15 0.51 21.26
CA GLY A 224 4.57 1.66 22.07
C GLY A 224 3.40 2.33 22.75
N LEU A 225 2.28 2.50 22.07
CA LEU A 225 1.04 3.04 22.64
C LEU A 225 0.46 2.12 23.71
N ALA A 226 0.44 0.81 23.48
CA ALA A 226 -0.04 -0.17 24.46
C ALA A 226 0.83 -0.16 25.74
N PHE A 227 2.14 -0.05 25.58
CA PHE A 227 3.04 0.10 26.75
C PHE A 227 2.76 1.38 27.51
N GLU A 228 2.56 2.50 26.84
CA GLU A 228 2.29 3.79 27.48
C GLU A 228 0.94 3.82 28.23
N GLU A 229 -0.11 3.20 27.69
CA GLU A 229 -1.39 3.06 28.40
C GLU A 229 -1.18 2.44 29.79
N VAL A 230 -0.45 1.34 29.85
CA VAL A 230 -0.18 0.60 31.08
C VAL A 230 0.73 1.41 32.01
N ARG A 231 1.81 1.99 31.48
CA ARG A 231 2.74 2.80 32.26
C ARG A 231 2.04 3.99 32.91
N GLN A 232 1.31 4.77 32.13
CA GLN A 232 0.60 5.97 32.63
C GLN A 232 -0.48 5.62 33.63
N ALA A 233 -1.26 4.56 33.36
CA ALA A 233 -2.27 4.08 34.31
C ALA A 233 -1.66 3.66 35.65
N ASN A 234 -0.53 2.97 35.62
CA ASN A 234 0.16 2.55 36.86
C ASN A 234 0.71 3.75 37.65
N VAL A 235 1.29 4.75 36.97
CA VAL A 235 1.75 5.98 37.63
C VAL A 235 0.59 6.67 38.37
N LEU A 236 -0.54 6.88 37.69
CA LEU A 236 -1.69 7.58 38.27
C LEU A 236 -2.36 6.76 39.40
N ARG A 237 -2.46 5.43 39.24
CA ARG A 237 -3.04 4.56 40.28
C ARG A 237 -2.21 4.56 41.57
N ASN A 238 -0.89 4.76 41.44
CA ASN A 238 0.04 4.84 42.57
C ASN A 238 0.19 6.27 43.14
N GLY A 239 -0.66 7.21 42.71
CA GLY A 239 -0.66 8.59 43.19
C GLY A 239 0.45 9.47 42.61
N GLY A 240 1.11 9.01 41.55
CA GLY A 240 2.10 9.79 40.80
C GLY A 240 1.44 10.74 39.81
N GLU A 241 2.26 11.51 39.11
CA GLU A 241 1.87 12.50 38.12
C GLU A 241 2.50 12.18 36.77
N ILE A 242 1.79 12.39 35.68
CA ILE A 242 2.31 12.28 34.33
C ILE A 242 2.90 13.62 33.93
N LEU A 243 4.19 13.63 33.63
CA LEU A 243 4.89 14.79 33.12
C LEU A 243 4.78 14.86 31.58
N GLN A 244 4.86 16.05 31.04
CA GLN A 244 4.93 16.20 29.58
C GLN A 244 6.33 15.78 29.11
N GLU A 245 6.41 14.64 28.47
CA GLU A 245 7.65 13.97 28.11
C GLU A 245 7.70 13.66 26.62
N THR A 246 8.92 13.58 26.08
CA THR A 246 9.23 12.85 24.85
C THR A 246 9.91 11.54 25.22
N ARG A 247 9.38 10.43 24.73
CA ARG A 247 9.90 9.08 24.97
C ARG A 247 10.17 8.40 23.61
N ARG A 248 11.20 7.57 23.55
CA ARG A 248 11.48 6.73 22.38
C ARG A 248 11.01 5.30 22.61
N PHE A 249 10.50 4.68 21.60
CA PHE A 249 10.21 3.25 21.64
C PHE A 249 11.51 2.47 21.44
N ASP A 250 11.72 1.45 22.26
CA ASP A 250 12.84 0.51 22.19
C ASP A 250 12.31 -0.85 21.74
N ASP A 251 12.57 -1.20 20.48
CA ASP A 251 12.05 -2.43 19.86
C ASP A 251 12.63 -3.70 20.53
N ALA A 252 13.85 -3.63 21.04
CA ALA A 252 14.50 -4.76 21.70
C ALA A 252 13.81 -5.15 23.01
N THR A 253 13.35 -4.18 23.78
CA THR A 253 12.69 -4.39 25.08
C THR A 253 11.16 -4.29 25.01
N GLY A 254 10.61 -3.72 23.94
CA GLY A 254 9.18 -3.43 23.81
C GLY A 254 8.68 -2.32 24.74
N GLN A 255 9.58 -1.50 25.27
CA GLN A 255 9.30 -0.44 26.23
C GLN A 255 9.55 0.93 25.65
N THR A 256 9.00 1.96 26.28
CA THR A 256 9.37 3.35 26.01
C THR A 256 10.40 3.82 27.01
N ILE A 257 11.36 4.63 26.54
CA ILE A 257 12.47 5.15 27.34
C ILE A 257 12.41 6.67 27.29
N LEU A 258 12.52 7.32 28.45
CA LEU A 258 12.54 8.76 28.56
C LEU A 258 13.72 9.35 27.76
N MET A 259 13.42 10.31 26.89
CA MET A 259 14.41 11.12 26.19
C MET A 259 14.61 12.47 26.88
N ARG A 260 13.50 13.17 27.12
CA ARG A 260 13.51 14.49 27.76
C ARG A 260 12.15 14.79 28.40
N VAL A 261 12.18 15.59 29.45
CA VAL A 261 10.98 16.26 29.98
C VAL A 261 10.86 17.60 29.27
N LYS A 262 9.66 17.94 28.81
CA LYS A 262 9.40 19.24 28.16
C LYS A 262 9.15 20.31 29.22
N GLU A 263 10.10 21.19 29.40
CA GLU A 263 9.96 22.39 30.21
C GLU A 263 9.49 23.54 29.32
N GLY A 264 8.18 23.62 29.08
CA GLY A 264 7.56 24.61 28.19
C GLY A 264 7.43 24.17 26.72
N SER A 265 6.70 24.95 25.92
CA SER A 265 6.58 24.72 24.48
C SER A 265 7.84 25.16 23.75
N SER A 266 8.30 24.38 22.77
CA SER A 266 9.36 24.84 21.86
C SER A 266 8.87 26.07 21.11
N ASP A 267 9.54 27.19 21.30
CA ASP A 267 9.24 28.42 20.56
C ASP A 267 10.04 28.43 19.26
N TYR A 268 9.37 28.10 18.17
CA TYR A 268 9.97 28.15 16.83
C TYR A 268 9.98 29.54 16.22
N ARG A 269 9.36 30.52 16.85
CA ARG A 269 9.32 31.93 16.39
C ARG A 269 8.93 32.01 14.92
N TYR A 270 7.82 31.39 14.56
CA TYR A 270 7.29 31.41 13.20
C TYR A 270 7.09 32.84 12.71
N PHE A 271 7.50 33.08 11.46
CA PHE A 271 7.15 34.29 10.73
C PHE A 271 7.03 33.96 9.23
N PRO A 272 6.28 34.74 8.44
CA PRO A 272 6.14 34.52 7.01
C PRO A 272 7.49 34.50 6.30
N GLU A 273 7.68 33.51 5.39
CA GLU A 273 8.88 33.44 4.55
C GLU A 273 8.95 34.64 3.61
N PRO A 274 9.91 35.59 3.80
CA PRO A 274 9.91 36.85 3.05
C PRO A 274 10.27 36.67 1.58
N ASP A 275 10.94 35.55 1.22
CA ASP A 275 11.36 35.26 -0.15
C ASP A 275 10.27 34.58 -0.99
N LEU A 276 9.16 34.20 -0.37
CA LEU A 276 8.01 33.58 -1.02
C LEU A 276 6.75 34.41 -0.79
N PRO A 277 6.18 35.05 -1.83
CA PRO A 277 4.94 35.80 -1.68
C PRO A 277 3.77 34.87 -1.35
N ASN A 278 2.78 35.39 -0.66
CA ASN A 278 1.50 34.73 -0.50
C ASN A 278 0.88 34.47 -1.87
N PHE A 279 0.15 33.38 -2.00
CA PHE A 279 -0.46 33.04 -3.28
C PHE A 279 -1.89 32.54 -3.09
N HIS A 280 -2.68 32.67 -4.14
CA HIS A 280 -4.06 32.25 -4.20
C HIS A 280 -4.18 31.03 -5.11
N ILE A 281 -4.83 29.99 -4.59
CA ILE A 281 -5.16 28.77 -5.32
C ILE A 281 -6.57 28.91 -5.86
N SER A 282 -6.72 28.90 -7.20
CA SER A 282 -8.01 29.05 -7.85
C SER A 282 -8.91 27.82 -7.66
N ASN A 283 -10.22 28.02 -7.70
CA ASN A 283 -11.18 26.92 -7.69
C ASN A 283 -10.97 25.98 -8.88
N GLU A 284 -10.63 26.52 -10.04
CA GLU A 284 -10.37 25.76 -11.26
C GLU A 284 -9.21 24.77 -11.05
N TRP A 285 -8.11 25.23 -10.45
CA TRP A 285 -6.97 24.38 -10.15
C TRP A 285 -7.30 23.30 -9.11
N ILE A 286 -8.06 23.65 -8.07
CA ILE A 286 -8.54 22.67 -7.08
C ILE A 286 -9.37 21.59 -7.75
N GLU A 287 -10.30 21.94 -8.65
CA GLU A 287 -11.14 20.96 -9.36
C GLU A 287 -10.34 20.12 -10.36
N GLU A 288 -9.35 20.66 -11.04
CA GLU A 288 -8.41 19.90 -11.88
C GLU A 288 -7.66 18.85 -11.05
N VAL A 289 -7.15 19.22 -9.90
CA VAL A 289 -6.46 18.30 -9.00
C VAL A 289 -7.42 17.25 -8.45
N ARG A 290 -8.63 17.65 -8.05
CA ARG A 290 -9.68 16.72 -7.59
C ARG A 290 -10.02 15.68 -8.65
N ALA A 291 -10.18 16.11 -9.90
CA ALA A 291 -10.47 15.23 -11.03
C ALA A 291 -9.33 14.25 -11.34
N SER A 292 -8.10 14.57 -10.95
CA SER A 292 -6.93 13.72 -11.14
C SER A 292 -6.79 12.60 -10.09
N ILE A 293 -7.60 12.63 -9.02
CA ILE A 293 -7.56 11.63 -7.96
C ILE A 293 -8.23 10.35 -8.48
N PRO A 294 -7.54 9.20 -8.47
CA PRO A 294 -8.15 7.94 -8.86
C PRO A 294 -9.23 7.51 -7.85
N GLU A 295 -10.04 6.54 -8.25
CA GLU A 295 -11.00 5.91 -7.33
C GLU A 295 -10.27 5.35 -6.12
N MET A 296 -10.72 5.73 -4.91
CA MET A 296 -10.06 5.36 -3.66
C MET A 296 -10.33 3.90 -3.26
N PRO A 297 -9.47 3.29 -2.44
CA PRO A 297 -9.56 1.88 -2.09
C PRO A 297 -10.91 1.45 -1.53
N SER A 298 -11.52 2.24 -0.66
CA SER A 298 -12.81 1.92 -0.05
C SER A 298 -13.94 1.82 -1.09
N LYS A 299 -13.97 2.75 -2.06
CA LYS A 299 -14.94 2.71 -3.16
C LYS A 299 -14.70 1.55 -4.11
N ARG A 300 -13.44 1.22 -4.38
CA ARG A 300 -13.10 0.04 -5.19
C ARG A 300 -13.56 -1.24 -4.53
N ARG A 301 -13.33 -1.41 -3.20
CA ARG A 301 -13.81 -2.57 -2.46
C ARG A 301 -15.32 -2.69 -2.50
N GLU A 302 -16.03 -1.59 -2.28
CA GLU A 302 -17.49 -1.55 -2.38
C GLU A 302 -17.97 -1.97 -3.77
N ARG A 303 -17.34 -1.45 -4.84
CA ARG A 303 -17.64 -1.81 -6.22
C ARG A 303 -17.35 -3.28 -6.52
N TYR A 304 -16.24 -3.82 -6.05
CA TYR A 304 -15.87 -5.22 -6.26
C TYR A 304 -16.86 -6.19 -5.59
N VAL A 305 -17.38 -5.84 -4.45
CA VAL A 305 -18.40 -6.63 -3.77
C VAL A 305 -19.77 -6.45 -4.43
N SER A 306 -20.21 -5.22 -4.68
CA SER A 306 -21.57 -4.92 -5.19
C SER A 306 -21.77 -5.24 -6.67
N GLU A 307 -20.80 -4.90 -7.53
CA GLU A 307 -20.92 -5.09 -8.98
C GLU A 307 -20.37 -6.44 -9.45
N PHE A 308 -19.26 -6.90 -8.87
CA PHE A 308 -18.60 -8.13 -9.29
C PHE A 308 -18.94 -9.35 -8.42
N GLY A 309 -19.64 -9.13 -7.30
CA GLY A 309 -20.02 -10.21 -6.40
C GLY A 309 -18.85 -10.91 -5.72
N LEU A 310 -17.70 -10.23 -5.58
CA LEU A 310 -16.54 -10.78 -4.90
C LEU A 310 -16.76 -10.82 -3.39
N PRO A 311 -16.17 -11.78 -2.68
CA PRO A 311 -16.10 -11.77 -1.22
C PRO A 311 -15.36 -10.52 -0.72
N GLU A 312 -15.74 -10.01 0.45
CA GLU A 312 -15.06 -8.85 1.07
C GLU A 312 -13.56 -9.07 1.25
N TYR A 313 -13.15 -10.27 1.59
CA TYR A 313 -11.73 -10.64 1.70
C TYR A 313 -10.99 -10.48 0.37
N ASP A 314 -11.55 -10.94 -0.73
CA ASP A 314 -10.95 -10.80 -2.06
C ASP A 314 -10.83 -9.33 -2.45
N ALA A 315 -11.87 -8.54 -2.22
CA ALA A 315 -11.86 -7.10 -2.47
C ALA A 315 -10.79 -6.38 -1.64
N MET A 316 -10.61 -6.77 -0.39
CA MET A 316 -9.56 -6.23 0.48
C MET A 316 -8.16 -6.55 -0.08
N VAL A 317 -7.89 -7.81 -0.44
CA VAL A 317 -6.57 -8.23 -0.95
C VAL A 317 -6.24 -7.56 -2.28
N LEU A 318 -7.19 -7.48 -3.20
CA LEU A 318 -7.00 -6.82 -4.51
C LEU A 318 -6.73 -5.31 -4.41
N THR A 319 -7.13 -4.69 -3.31
CA THR A 319 -6.92 -3.25 -3.07
C THR A 319 -5.77 -2.94 -2.10
N LEU A 320 -4.93 -3.92 -1.75
CA LEU A 320 -3.74 -3.68 -0.91
C LEU A 320 -2.75 -2.74 -1.59
N THR A 321 -2.61 -2.83 -2.91
CA THR A 321 -1.80 -1.91 -3.72
C THR A 321 -2.60 -1.39 -4.90
N LYS A 322 -2.26 -0.19 -5.36
CA LYS A 322 -2.89 0.41 -6.54
C LYS A 322 -2.60 -0.42 -7.80
N GLU A 323 -1.38 -0.90 -7.95
CA GLU A 323 -0.94 -1.70 -9.09
C GLU A 323 -1.78 -2.98 -9.24
N MET A 324 -2.01 -3.70 -8.16
CA MET A 324 -2.84 -4.90 -8.15
C MET A 324 -4.29 -4.58 -8.51
N SER A 325 -4.85 -3.54 -7.92
CA SER A 325 -6.22 -3.11 -8.16
C SER A 325 -6.43 -2.64 -9.60
N ASP A 326 -5.53 -1.83 -10.13
CA ASP A 326 -5.57 -1.35 -11.50
C ASP A 326 -5.43 -2.50 -12.51
N PHE A 327 -4.55 -3.45 -12.23
CA PHE A 327 -4.39 -4.65 -13.06
C PHE A 327 -5.65 -5.51 -13.07
N PHE A 328 -6.26 -5.71 -11.92
CA PHE A 328 -7.54 -6.41 -11.81
C PHE A 328 -8.64 -5.71 -12.61
N ASP A 329 -8.82 -4.40 -12.44
CA ASP A 329 -9.82 -3.62 -13.18
C ASP A 329 -9.59 -3.71 -14.69
N ALA A 330 -8.34 -3.57 -15.15
CA ALA A 330 -8.01 -3.68 -16.57
C ALA A 330 -8.25 -5.10 -17.12
N THR A 331 -7.99 -6.13 -16.33
CA THR A 331 -8.26 -7.52 -16.72
C THR A 331 -9.75 -7.78 -16.89
N VAL A 332 -10.58 -7.29 -15.98
CA VAL A 332 -12.04 -7.37 -16.07
C VAL A 332 -12.56 -6.55 -17.27
N ALA A 333 -12.02 -5.34 -17.48
CA ALA A 333 -12.36 -4.50 -18.63
C ALA A 333 -12.01 -5.15 -19.96
N ALA A 334 -10.97 -6.00 -20.01
CA ALA A 334 -10.59 -6.79 -21.18
C ALA A 334 -11.48 -8.02 -21.40
N GLY A 335 -12.52 -8.22 -20.59
CA GLY A 335 -13.53 -9.26 -20.76
C GLY A 335 -13.39 -10.49 -19.84
N ALA A 336 -12.46 -10.48 -18.89
CA ALA A 336 -12.31 -11.59 -17.94
C ALA A 336 -13.47 -11.63 -16.94
N ASP A 337 -13.85 -12.86 -16.54
CA ASP A 337 -14.70 -13.06 -15.39
C ASP A 337 -14.04 -12.54 -14.10
N PRO A 338 -14.69 -11.66 -13.31
CA PRO A 338 -14.08 -11.06 -12.13
C PRO A 338 -13.57 -12.07 -11.11
N LYS A 339 -14.31 -13.14 -10.87
CA LYS A 339 -13.90 -14.17 -9.90
C LYS A 339 -12.65 -14.93 -10.37
N GLN A 340 -12.55 -15.24 -11.65
CA GLN A 340 -11.39 -15.92 -12.23
C GLN A 340 -10.16 -14.98 -12.23
N ALA A 341 -10.33 -13.71 -12.58
CA ALA A 341 -9.27 -12.70 -12.50
C ALA A 341 -8.75 -12.56 -11.05
N SER A 342 -9.65 -12.45 -10.08
CA SER A 342 -9.32 -12.44 -8.67
C SER A 342 -8.53 -13.68 -8.24
N ASN A 343 -8.99 -14.86 -8.59
CA ASN A 343 -8.32 -16.11 -8.24
C ASN A 343 -6.90 -16.18 -8.79
N TRP A 344 -6.67 -15.75 -10.02
CA TRP A 344 -5.33 -15.73 -10.62
C TRP A 344 -4.40 -14.74 -9.94
N LEU A 345 -4.87 -13.52 -9.71
CA LEU A 345 -4.06 -12.46 -9.07
C LEU A 345 -3.72 -12.80 -7.62
N MET A 346 -4.68 -13.30 -6.85
CA MET A 346 -4.47 -13.67 -5.45
C MET A 346 -3.72 -15.00 -5.28
N GLY A 347 -3.82 -15.90 -6.25
CA GLY A 347 -3.22 -17.23 -6.22
C GLY A 347 -1.87 -17.32 -6.94
N ASP A 348 -1.88 -17.90 -8.14
CA ASP A 348 -0.64 -18.25 -8.85
C ASP A 348 0.26 -17.04 -9.16
N ILE A 349 -0.31 -15.88 -9.50
CA ILE A 349 0.45 -14.67 -9.81
C ILE A 349 1.16 -14.16 -8.54
N SER A 350 0.44 -14.03 -7.43
CA SER A 350 1.03 -13.60 -6.16
C SER A 350 2.08 -14.59 -5.65
N ALA A 351 1.83 -15.88 -5.76
CA ALA A 351 2.79 -16.91 -5.38
C ALA A 351 4.08 -16.83 -6.20
N HIS A 352 3.96 -16.60 -7.50
CA HIS A 352 5.12 -16.42 -8.39
C HIS A 352 5.93 -15.17 -8.04
N MET A 353 5.26 -14.04 -7.84
CA MET A 353 5.93 -12.79 -7.42
C MET A 353 6.66 -12.96 -6.10
N ASN A 354 6.03 -13.57 -5.11
CA ASN A 354 6.65 -13.80 -3.79
C ASN A 354 7.86 -14.73 -3.87
N SER A 355 7.77 -15.84 -4.63
CA SER A 355 8.86 -16.80 -4.77
C SER A 355 10.07 -16.24 -5.49
N LYS A 356 9.86 -15.34 -6.45
CA LYS A 356 10.91 -14.71 -7.26
C LYS A 356 11.33 -13.33 -6.73
N LYS A 357 10.66 -12.82 -5.70
CA LYS A 357 10.83 -11.45 -5.17
C LYS A 357 10.65 -10.38 -6.25
N LEU A 358 9.61 -10.55 -7.07
CA LEU A 358 9.23 -9.66 -8.15
C LEU A 358 8.02 -8.82 -7.75
N GLU A 359 7.91 -7.64 -8.34
CA GLU A 359 6.71 -6.83 -8.34
C GLU A 359 5.90 -7.07 -9.63
N LEU A 360 4.63 -6.67 -9.64
CA LEU A 360 3.75 -6.88 -10.80
C LEU A 360 4.31 -6.21 -12.08
N LYS A 361 4.93 -5.05 -11.94
CA LYS A 361 5.59 -4.32 -13.04
C LYS A 361 6.79 -5.06 -13.66
N ASP A 362 7.40 -6.00 -12.93
CA ASP A 362 8.54 -6.78 -13.41
C ASP A 362 8.10 -7.94 -14.31
N LEU A 363 6.82 -8.28 -14.30
CA LEU A 363 6.25 -9.31 -15.16
C LEU A 363 5.91 -8.74 -16.53
N ARG A 364 6.14 -9.52 -17.58
CA ARG A 364 5.71 -9.17 -18.95
C ARG A 364 4.23 -9.52 -19.20
N LEU A 365 3.55 -10.07 -18.21
CA LEU A 365 2.12 -10.33 -18.24
C LEU A 365 1.34 -9.02 -18.33
N THR A 366 0.39 -8.94 -19.24
CA THR A 366 -0.52 -7.80 -19.38
C THR A 366 -1.94 -8.17 -18.93
N PRO A 367 -2.78 -7.20 -18.53
CA PRO A 367 -4.18 -7.46 -18.24
C PRO A 367 -4.92 -8.15 -19.38
N GLU A 368 -4.64 -7.73 -20.61
CA GLU A 368 -5.23 -8.31 -21.83
C GLU A 368 -4.82 -9.76 -22.04
N SER A 369 -3.54 -10.08 -21.83
CA SER A 369 -3.06 -11.47 -21.97
C SER A 369 -3.60 -12.37 -20.87
N LEU A 370 -3.78 -11.87 -19.65
CA LEU A 370 -4.43 -12.60 -18.56
C LEU A 370 -5.91 -12.86 -18.88
N ALA A 371 -6.63 -11.84 -19.37
CA ALA A 371 -8.03 -11.96 -19.76
C ALA A 371 -8.19 -12.98 -20.89
N GLU A 372 -7.32 -12.94 -21.90
CA GLU A 372 -7.32 -13.93 -23.00
C GLU A 372 -7.05 -15.35 -22.49
N MET A 373 -6.08 -15.52 -21.59
CA MET A 373 -5.79 -16.81 -20.97
C MET A 373 -7.00 -17.36 -20.20
N ILE A 374 -7.67 -16.54 -19.42
CA ILE A 374 -8.90 -16.90 -18.70
C ILE A 374 -9.99 -17.34 -19.69
N GLN A 375 -10.14 -16.64 -20.80
CA GLN A 375 -11.10 -17.01 -21.85
C GLN A 375 -10.76 -18.34 -22.50
N LEU A 376 -9.48 -18.62 -22.78
CA LEU A 376 -9.04 -19.91 -23.33
C LEU A 376 -9.29 -21.09 -22.38
N ILE A 377 -9.26 -20.84 -21.07
CA ILE A 377 -9.67 -21.85 -20.08
C ILE A 377 -11.19 -22.06 -20.15
N ALA A 378 -11.96 -20.99 -20.20
CA ALA A 378 -13.42 -21.04 -20.19
C ALA A 378 -14.00 -21.74 -21.44
N ASP A 379 -13.38 -21.55 -22.60
CA ASP A 379 -13.81 -22.20 -23.85
C ASP A 379 -13.21 -23.60 -24.06
N GLY A 380 -12.39 -24.08 -23.13
CA GLY A 380 -11.80 -25.43 -23.17
C GLY A 380 -10.59 -25.57 -24.08
N THR A 381 -10.05 -24.50 -24.64
CA THR A 381 -8.83 -24.54 -25.48
C THR A 381 -7.62 -25.01 -24.70
N ILE A 382 -7.51 -24.62 -23.43
CA ILE A 382 -6.48 -25.07 -22.50
C ILE A 382 -7.10 -25.54 -21.19
N SER A 383 -6.46 -26.51 -20.54
CA SER A 383 -6.86 -26.94 -19.18
C SER A 383 -6.30 -25.99 -18.12
N SER A 384 -6.88 -26.01 -16.93
CA SER A 384 -6.36 -25.25 -15.78
C SER A 384 -4.89 -25.61 -15.46
N LYS A 385 -4.49 -26.86 -15.69
CA LYS A 385 -3.10 -27.30 -15.52
C LYS A 385 -2.16 -26.68 -16.57
N LEU A 386 -2.59 -26.62 -17.82
CA LEU A 386 -1.82 -25.98 -18.90
C LEU A 386 -1.79 -24.48 -18.71
N ALA A 387 -2.84 -23.87 -18.20
CA ALA A 387 -2.90 -22.43 -17.91
C ALA A 387 -1.78 -21.96 -16.97
N LYS A 388 -1.39 -22.78 -15.99
CA LYS A 388 -0.25 -22.45 -15.11
C LYS A 388 1.06 -22.32 -15.87
N LYS A 389 1.29 -23.17 -16.86
CA LYS A 389 2.46 -23.12 -17.73
C LYS A 389 2.39 -21.91 -18.69
N VAL A 390 1.21 -21.66 -19.25
CA VAL A 390 0.97 -20.49 -20.11
C VAL A 390 1.23 -19.20 -19.35
N PHE A 391 0.74 -19.10 -18.12
CA PHE A 391 1.01 -17.95 -17.26
C PHE A 391 2.51 -17.71 -17.04
N LEU A 392 3.28 -18.74 -16.71
CA LEU A 392 4.73 -18.59 -16.50
C LEU A 392 5.43 -18.10 -17.77
N LEU A 393 5.06 -18.60 -18.93
CA LEU A 393 5.60 -18.15 -20.22
C LEU A 393 5.18 -16.69 -20.52
N LEU A 394 3.93 -16.32 -20.27
CA LEU A 394 3.47 -14.94 -20.41
C LEU A 394 4.21 -13.97 -19.47
N ALA A 395 4.49 -14.40 -18.25
CA ALA A 395 5.22 -13.60 -17.26
C ALA A 395 6.67 -13.35 -17.70
N GLU A 396 7.30 -14.31 -18.37
CA GLU A 396 8.70 -14.23 -18.81
C GLU A 396 8.86 -13.65 -20.22
N GLU A 397 8.05 -14.11 -21.17
CA GLU A 397 8.20 -13.76 -22.59
C GLU A 397 7.28 -12.58 -22.99
N GLY A 398 6.14 -12.44 -22.35
CA GLY A 398 5.08 -11.51 -22.76
C GLY A 398 4.28 -12.04 -23.96
N GLY A 399 3.60 -11.14 -24.65
CA GLY A 399 2.80 -11.48 -25.82
C GLY A 399 1.34 -11.81 -25.50
N THR A 400 0.66 -12.47 -26.44
CA THR A 400 -0.72 -12.91 -26.30
C THR A 400 -0.80 -14.34 -25.78
N ALA A 401 -1.87 -14.66 -25.07
CA ALA A 401 -2.08 -16.05 -24.59
C ALA A 401 -2.18 -17.04 -25.74
N LYS A 402 -2.91 -16.69 -26.81
CA LYS A 402 -2.98 -17.50 -28.01
C LYS A 402 -1.61 -17.72 -28.65
N GLY A 403 -0.84 -16.66 -28.78
CA GLY A 403 0.52 -16.76 -29.37
C GLY A 403 1.43 -17.69 -28.60
N VAL A 404 1.39 -17.65 -27.27
CA VAL A 404 2.17 -18.55 -26.40
C VAL A 404 1.67 -19.98 -26.54
N VAL A 405 0.37 -20.20 -26.53
CA VAL A 405 -0.26 -21.53 -26.70
C VAL A 405 0.11 -22.16 -28.03
N GLU A 406 0.05 -21.41 -29.11
CA GLU A 406 0.42 -21.87 -30.47
C GLU A 406 1.92 -22.15 -30.57
N LYS A 407 2.76 -21.22 -30.14
CA LYS A 407 4.24 -21.34 -30.17
C LYS A 407 4.74 -22.58 -29.44
N HIS A 408 4.13 -22.92 -28.32
CA HIS A 408 4.55 -24.05 -27.48
C HIS A 408 3.68 -25.31 -27.65
N GLY A 409 2.74 -25.32 -28.61
CA GLY A 409 1.88 -26.47 -28.91
C GLY A 409 1.02 -26.94 -27.73
N MET A 410 0.49 -25.99 -26.93
CA MET A 410 -0.24 -26.25 -25.69
C MET A 410 -1.76 -26.32 -25.88
N VAL A 411 -2.26 -26.40 -27.11
CA VAL A 411 -3.69 -26.53 -27.39
C VAL A 411 -4.21 -27.84 -26.81
N GLN A 412 -5.30 -27.74 -26.04
CA GLN A 412 -5.98 -28.90 -25.50
C GLN A 412 -6.74 -29.63 -26.61
N LEU A 413 -6.57 -30.95 -26.68
CA LEU A 413 -7.30 -31.80 -27.65
C LEU A 413 -8.74 -32.00 -27.12
N SER A 414 -9.68 -31.30 -27.72
CA SER A 414 -11.11 -31.33 -27.34
C SER A 414 -12.02 -31.83 -28.47
N ASP A 415 -11.47 -32.07 -29.67
CA ASP A 415 -12.23 -32.54 -30.82
C ASP A 415 -12.61 -34.02 -30.64
N PRO A 416 -13.92 -34.34 -30.53
CA PRO A 416 -14.38 -35.69 -30.43
C PRO A 416 -13.90 -36.63 -31.56
N ALA A 417 -13.77 -36.11 -32.77
CA ALA A 417 -13.30 -36.89 -33.92
C ALA A 417 -11.84 -37.32 -33.79
N GLN A 418 -11.02 -36.57 -33.07
CA GLN A 418 -9.62 -36.90 -32.80
C GLN A 418 -9.45 -37.76 -31.54
N LEU A 419 -10.32 -37.56 -30.55
CA LEU A 419 -10.26 -38.29 -29.27
C LEU A 419 -10.87 -39.69 -29.37
N LEU A 420 -11.92 -39.87 -30.15
CA LEU A 420 -12.64 -41.11 -30.23
C LEU A 420 -11.75 -42.30 -30.66
N PRO A 421 -10.89 -42.21 -31.69
CA PRO A 421 -9.99 -43.28 -32.07
C PRO A 421 -9.00 -43.63 -30.96
N ILE A 422 -8.52 -42.65 -30.21
CA ILE A 422 -7.60 -42.85 -29.08
C ILE A 422 -8.29 -43.57 -27.94
N ILE A 423 -9.54 -43.20 -27.62
CA ILE A 423 -10.35 -43.84 -26.59
C ILE A 423 -10.64 -45.29 -26.98
N GLN A 424 -11.00 -45.54 -28.22
CA GLN A 424 -11.25 -46.89 -28.73
C GLN A 424 -10.00 -47.75 -28.69
N ASP A 425 -8.83 -47.21 -29.03
CA ASP A 425 -7.56 -47.92 -28.93
C ASP A 425 -7.22 -48.29 -27.48
N VAL A 426 -7.40 -47.34 -26.55
CA VAL A 426 -7.20 -47.60 -25.11
C VAL A 426 -8.15 -48.66 -24.60
N LEU A 427 -9.41 -48.66 -25.00
CA LEU A 427 -10.39 -49.66 -24.61
C LEU A 427 -10.03 -51.04 -25.17
N ALA A 428 -9.62 -51.12 -26.44
CA ALA A 428 -9.21 -52.38 -27.09
C ALA A 428 -8.00 -53.03 -26.38
N ASN A 429 -7.08 -52.19 -25.85
CA ASN A 429 -5.88 -52.64 -25.15
C ASN A 429 -6.09 -52.92 -23.65
N ASN A 430 -7.27 -52.64 -23.08
CA ASN A 430 -7.57 -52.76 -21.65
C ASN A 430 -8.89 -53.52 -21.38
N ALA A 431 -9.07 -54.68 -21.99
CA ALA A 431 -10.29 -55.48 -21.86
C ALA A 431 -10.67 -55.81 -20.41
N GLN A 432 -9.71 -56.04 -19.54
CA GLN A 432 -9.93 -56.31 -18.13
C GLN A 432 -10.58 -55.10 -17.41
N SER A 433 -10.20 -53.86 -17.79
CA SER A 433 -10.78 -52.63 -17.20
C SER A 433 -12.23 -52.43 -17.64
N ILE A 434 -12.59 -52.88 -18.84
CA ILE A 434 -13.99 -52.88 -19.32
C ILE A 434 -14.82 -53.86 -18.48
N GLU A 435 -14.28 -55.04 -18.19
CA GLU A 435 -14.94 -56.05 -17.37
C GLU A 435 -15.10 -55.60 -15.93
N ASP A 436 -14.07 -54.97 -15.37
CA ASP A 436 -14.12 -54.38 -14.04
C ASP A 436 -15.17 -53.25 -13.94
N PHE A 437 -15.31 -52.41 -14.98
CA PHE A 437 -16.36 -51.40 -15.05
C PHE A 437 -17.77 -52.05 -15.06
N LYS A 438 -17.99 -53.09 -15.85
CA LYS A 438 -19.26 -53.84 -15.87
C LYS A 438 -19.61 -54.45 -14.50
N ASN A 439 -18.61 -54.81 -13.73
CA ASN A 439 -18.74 -55.32 -12.36
C ASN A 439 -18.86 -54.22 -11.28
N GLY A 440 -19.05 -52.96 -11.67
CA GLY A 440 -19.30 -51.82 -10.77
C GLY A 440 -18.07 -51.30 -10.04
N LYS A 441 -16.87 -51.52 -10.58
CA LYS A 441 -15.63 -50.98 -10.00
C LYS A 441 -15.31 -49.59 -10.60
N ASP A 442 -15.69 -48.53 -9.92
CA ASP A 442 -15.47 -47.12 -10.36
C ASP A 442 -14.00 -46.79 -10.65
N ARG A 443 -13.07 -47.44 -9.99
CA ARG A 443 -11.62 -47.27 -10.21
C ARG A 443 -11.18 -47.59 -11.65
N ALA A 444 -11.90 -48.43 -12.37
CA ALA A 444 -11.58 -48.80 -13.74
C ALA A 444 -11.71 -47.59 -14.69
N VAL A 445 -12.70 -46.72 -14.48
CA VAL A 445 -12.87 -45.48 -15.27
C VAL A 445 -11.69 -44.55 -15.07
N GLY A 446 -11.27 -44.36 -13.82
CA GLY A 446 -10.11 -43.52 -13.53
C GLY A 446 -8.81 -44.02 -14.16
N PHE A 447 -8.61 -45.35 -14.18
CA PHE A 447 -7.47 -45.95 -14.85
C PHE A 447 -7.50 -45.72 -16.37
N LEU A 448 -8.65 -45.92 -17.02
CA LEU A 448 -8.81 -45.70 -18.45
C LEU A 448 -8.58 -44.24 -18.84
N VAL A 449 -9.11 -43.28 -18.06
CA VAL A 449 -8.83 -41.86 -18.23
C VAL A 449 -7.32 -41.59 -18.13
N GLY A 450 -6.65 -42.18 -17.14
CA GLY A 450 -5.20 -42.10 -17.00
C GLY A 450 -4.43 -42.59 -18.21
N GLN A 451 -4.84 -43.70 -18.83
CA GLN A 451 -4.22 -44.24 -20.05
C GLN A 451 -4.44 -43.32 -21.26
N ILE A 452 -5.65 -42.78 -21.42
CA ILE A 452 -5.95 -41.77 -22.47
C ILE A 452 -5.11 -40.54 -22.29
N MET A 453 -5.03 -40.01 -21.07
CA MET A 453 -4.20 -38.85 -20.76
C MET A 453 -2.72 -39.13 -21.03
N LYS A 454 -2.22 -40.29 -20.74
CA LYS A 454 -0.84 -40.70 -21.04
C LYS A 454 -0.58 -40.76 -22.55
N GLN A 455 -1.50 -41.35 -23.32
CA GLN A 455 -1.36 -41.48 -24.78
C GLN A 455 -1.45 -40.11 -25.49
N THR A 456 -2.25 -39.21 -24.96
CA THR A 456 -2.36 -37.82 -25.46
C THR A 456 -1.32 -36.85 -24.85
N LYS A 457 -0.37 -37.36 -24.05
CA LYS A 457 0.66 -36.59 -23.35
C LYS A 457 0.08 -35.45 -22.51
N GLY A 458 -1.09 -35.68 -21.90
CA GLY A 458 -1.79 -34.70 -21.06
C GLY A 458 -2.54 -33.62 -21.84
N LYS A 459 -2.64 -33.71 -23.16
CA LYS A 459 -3.31 -32.72 -24.02
C LYS A 459 -4.81 -32.88 -24.13
N ALA A 460 -5.36 -34.07 -23.85
CA ALA A 460 -6.80 -34.33 -23.95
C ALA A 460 -7.59 -33.53 -22.90
N ASN A 461 -8.76 -33.04 -23.31
CA ASN A 461 -9.71 -32.39 -22.40
C ASN A 461 -10.36 -33.45 -21.48
N PRO A 462 -10.13 -33.43 -20.16
CA PRO A 462 -10.65 -34.45 -19.26
C PRO A 462 -12.19 -34.59 -19.28
N GLY A 463 -12.90 -33.45 -19.44
CA GLY A 463 -14.35 -33.43 -19.51
C GLY A 463 -14.89 -34.14 -20.76
N VAL A 464 -14.30 -33.82 -21.91
CA VAL A 464 -14.66 -34.46 -23.19
C VAL A 464 -14.28 -35.96 -23.18
N VAL A 465 -13.08 -36.27 -22.63
CA VAL A 465 -12.63 -37.64 -22.48
C VAL A 465 -13.60 -38.47 -21.61
N ASN A 466 -13.99 -37.94 -20.45
CA ASN A 466 -14.95 -38.63 -19.58
C ASN A 466 -16.29 -38.88 -20.27
N GLN A 467 -16.82 -37.86 -20.98
CA GLN A 467 -18.08 -37.97 -21.68
C GLN A 467 -18.01 -39.01 -22.80
N LEU A 468 -16.99 -38.97 -23.64
CA LEU A 468 -16.79 -39.92 -24.73
C LEU A 468 -16.47 -41.32 -24.21
N LEU A 469 -15.68 -41.47 -23.16
CA LEU A 469 -15.35 -42.75 -22.53
C LEU A 469 -16.61 -43.42 -21.98
N GLN A 470 -17.48 -42.67 -21.30
CA GLN A 470 -18.76 -43.23 -20.83
C GLN A 470 -19.67 -43.66 -21.97
N GLN A 471 -19.73 -42.88 -23.06
CA GLN A 471 -20.49 -43.25 -24.25
C GLN A 471 -19.95 -44.53 -24.91
N GLU A 472 -18.64 -44.70 -25.00
CA GLU A 472 -18.01 -45.88 -25.57
C GLU A 472 -18.18 -47.11 -24.64
N LEU A 473 -18.00 -46.94 -23.32
CA LEU A 473 -18.20 -48.01 -22.34
C LEU A 473 -19.66 -48.53 -22.30
N ALA A 474 -20.63 -47.64 -22.60
CA ALA A 474 -22.03 -48.02 -22.68
C ALA A 474 -22.36 -48.97 -23.88
N LYS A 475 -21.44 -49.09 -24.85
CA LYS A 475 -21.58 -49.99 -26.00
C LYS A 475 -21.15 -51.43 -25.71
N TYR A 476 -20.46 -51.65 -24.61
CA TYR A 476 -19.98 -52.96 -24.12
C TYR A 476 -20.90 -53.51 -23.05
#